data_3d4b55a8a6f35d75a5ef6262f582addd
#
_entry.id   3d4b55a8a6f35d75a5ef6262f582addd
#
_cell.length_a   1.000
_cell.length_b   1.000
_cell.length_c   1.000
_cell.angle_alpha   90.00
_cell.angle_beta   90.00
_cell.angle_gamma   90.00
#
_symmetry.space_group_name_H-M   'P 1'
#
loop_
_entity.id
_entity.type
_entity.pdbx_description
1 polymer ?
#
loop_
_entity_poly.entity_id
_entity_poly.type
_entity_poly.pdbx_seq_one_letter_code
_entity_poly.pdbx_strand_id
1 'polypeptide(L)'
;MNEPDLRIDPLTGSYVIVTPWRQSRPNRPEGSCPFCPGGLEAQDQYAATWIQNRWPALPDGCHEVVLHSPLHDATFASLGDEGAARVVEIWSERTAILGSRPDVAYVFIFENRGPAVGATIDHPHSQICAFGVIPPVPKLELSASSCALCADGDNALVVSQNSGWLARVPSAPSWPYEILIATKSHTADLPTAGSLLRRELGVILTESVRRLERVFGPAVPYMLWVHQRPFDGSHWPTSHLHLHLAPLMRKPGVIRHLAAAELGAGIFFDPVDPLEAAALLKGHHREGRSDHS
;
A
#
# COMPACT_ATOMS: atom_id res chain seq x y z
N MET A 1 3.29 28.53 -11.46
CA MET A 1 3.32 27.12 -11.07
C MET A 1 2.12 26.89 -10.17
N ASN A 2 1.41 25.78 -10.34
CA ASN A 2 0.25 25.46 -9.50
C ASN A 2 0.79 24.91 -8.18
N GLU A 3 0.71 25.69 -7.10
CA GLU A 3 1.13 25.23 -5.77
C GLU A 3 -0.04 24.54 -5.07
N PRO A 4 0.15 23.35 -4.49
CA PRO A 4 -0.86 22.69 -3.68
C PRO A 4 -1.12 23.47 -2.40
N ASP A 5 -2.40 23.64 -2.07
CA ASP A 5 -2.84 24.37 -0.89
C ASP A 5 -3.27 23.36 0.19
N LEU A 6 -2.43 23.21 1.22
CA LEU A 6 -2.72 22.35 2.37
C LEU A 6 -3.62 23.08 3.37
N ARG A 7 -4.82 22.58 3.54
CA ARG A 7 -5.82 23.09 4.50
C ARG A 7 -6.07 22.11 5.62
N ILE A 8 -6.54 22.65 6.73
CA ILE A 8 -7.00 21.85 7.87
C ILE A 8 -8.50 22.05 8.00
N ASP A 9 -9.25 20.95 8.00
CA ASP A 9 -10.69 20.97 8.27
C ASP A 9 -10.91 21.42 9.74
N PRO A 10 -11.64 22.50 9.96
CA PRO A 10 -11.83 23.05 11.31
C PRO A 10 -12.68 22.17 12.23
N LEU A 11 -13.44 21.23 11.70
CA LEU A 11 -14.29 20.32 12.49
C LEU A 11 -13.53 19.06 12.93
N THR A 12 -12.70 18.52 12.05
CA THR A 12 -12.07 17.21 12.26
C THR A 12 -10.56 17.29 12.48
N GLY A 13 -9.93 18.42 12.12
CA GLY A 13 -8.46 18.54 12.07
C GLY A 13 -7.82 17.77 10.91
N SER A 14 -8.63 17.24 9.99
CA SER A 14 -8.13 16.49 8.84
C SER A 14 -7.39 17.38 7.85
N TYR A 15 -6.32 16.86 7.25
CA TYR A 15 -5.60 17.55 6.19
C TYR A 15 -6.29 17.38 4.85
N VAL A 16 -6.45 18.47 4.11
CA VAL A 16 -7.00 18.51 2.76
C VAL A 16 -6.04 19.24 1.85
N ILE A 17 -5.55 18.57 0.81
CA ILE A 17 -4.70 19.18 -0.22
C ILE A 17 -5.58 19.59 -1.39
N VAL A 18 -5.75 20.90 -1.58
CA VAL A 18 -6.58 21.46 -2.65
C VAL A 18 -5.73 21.63 -3.91
N THR A 19 -6.11 20.94 -4.99
CA THR A 19 -5.36 20.88 -6.26
C THR A 19 -6.29 21.07 -7.46
N PRO A 20 -6.80 22.29 -7.73
CA PRO A 20 -7.82 22.53 -8.76
C PRO A 20 -7.41 22.11 -10.18
N TRP A 21 -6.10 22.20 -10.50
CA TRP A 21 -5.57 21.80 -11.81
C TRP A 21 -5.70 20.32 -12.11
N ARG A 22 -5.84 19.47 -11.08
CA ARG A 22 -6.07 18.03 -11.25
C ARG A 22 -7.48 17.68 -11.74
N GLN A 23 -8.39 18.64 -11.74
CA GLN A 23 -9.74 18.44 -12.28
C GLN A 23 -9.72 18.11 -13.78
N SER A 24 -8.72 18.63 -14.52
CA SER A 24 -8.52 18.31 -15.94
C SER A 24 -7.74 17.02 -16.21
N ARG A 25 -7.34 16.29 -15.15
CA ARG A 25 -6.65 15.00 -15.29
C ARG A 25 -7.61 13.99 -15.95
N PRO A 26 -7.20 13.32 -17.06
CA PRO A 26 -8.03 12.28 -17.65
C PRO A 26 -8.24 11.11 -16.67
N ASN A 27 -9.45 10.59 -16.59
CA ASN A 27 -9.75 9.40 -15.77
C ASN A 27 -9.06 8.13 -16.33
N ARG A 28 -8.90 8.08 -17.66
CA ARG A 28 -8.10 7.05 -18.34
C ARG A 28 -7.37 7.73 -19.51
N PRO A 29 -6.10 7.35 -19.76
CA PRO A 29 -5.39 7.84 -20.94
C PRO A 29 -6.08 7.30 -22.21
N GLU A 30 -6.21 8.17 -23.21
CA GLU A 30 -6.62 7.77 -24.55
C GLU A 30 -5.41 7.20 -25.31
N GLY A 31 -5.57 6.07 -26.00
CA GLY A 31 -4.53 5.45 -26.81
C GLY A 31 -3.62 4.46 -26.06
N SER A 32 -2.35 4.44 -26.42
CA SER A 32 -1.37 3.52 -25.81
C SER A 32 -1.08 3.86 -24.35
N CYS A 33 -0.76 2.83 -23.55
CA CYS A 33 -0.40 3.00 -22.14
C CYS A 33 0.83 3.92 -21.99
N PRO A 34 0.75 5.00 -21.20
CA PRO A 34 1.86 5.93 -21.04
C PRO A 34 3.05 5.32 -20.28
N PHE A 35 2.83 4.24 -19.52
CA PHE A 35 3.83 3.57 -18.69
C PHE A 35 4.49 2.35 -19.35
N CYS A 36 3.95 1.84 -20.46
CA CYS A 36 4.67 0.83 -21.23
C CYS A 36 5.94 1.41 -21.85
N PRO A 37 7.02 0.62 -22.02
CA PRO A 37 8.24 1.05 -22.70
C PRO A 37 7.95 1.69 -24.06
N GLY A 38 8.50 2.87 -24.32
CA GLY A 38 8.17 3.70 -25.48
C GLY A 38 6.90 4.55 -25.34
N GLY A 39 6.21 4.46 -24.19
CA GLY A 39 5.05 5.29 -23.88
C GLY A 39 5.44 6.72 -23.50
N LEU A 40 4.42 7.58 -23.37
CA LEU A 40 4.60 9.02 -23.16
C LEU A 40 5.40 9.38 -21.89
N GLU A 41 5.26 8.57 -20.83
CA GLU A 41 5.89 8.79 -19.53
C GLU A 41 7.05 7.81 -19.25
N ALA A 42 7.22 6.77 -20.08
CA ALA A 42 8.27 5.77 -19.98
C ALA A 42 8.91 5.53 -21.37
N GLN A 43 9.73 6.48 -21.82
CA GLN A 43 10.30 6.48 -23.17
C GLN A 43 11.34 5.38 -23.38
N ASP A 44 12.10 5.02 -22.34
CA ASP A 44 13.15 4.02 -22.38
C ASP A 44 12.68 2.64 -21.98
N GLN A 45 13.50 1.62 -22.27
CA GLN A 45 13.34 0.27 -21.75
C GLN A 45 13.72 0.21 -20.28
N TYR A 46 12.98 -0.51 -19.47
CA TYR A 46 13.24 -0.67 -18.04
C TYR A 46 12.84 -2.08 -17.55
N ALA A 47 13.43 -2.53 -16.46
CA ALA A 47 12.95 -3.72 -15.71
C ALA A 47 11.99 -3.33 -14.59
N ALA A 48 12.36 -2.30 -13.82
CA ALA A 48 11.55 -1.48 -12.94
C ALA A 48 12.21 -0.09 -12.91
N THR A 49 11.43 0.98 -12.72
CA THR A 49 11.94 2.35 -12.70
C THR A 49 11.01 3.28 -11.94
N TRP A 50 11.45 4.51 -11.72
CA TRP A 50 10.59 5.56 -11.19
C TRP A 50 10.59 6.79 -12.10
N ILE A 51 9.52 7.56 -12.05
CA ILE A 51 9.32 8.80 -12.79
C ILE A 51 8.64 9.84 -11.89
N GLN A 52 8.76 11.12 -12.24
CA GLN A 52 7.93 12.14 -11.60
C GLN A 52 6.48 11.99 -12.02
N ASN A 53 5.55 12.16 -11.08
CA ASN A 53 4.13 12.13 -11.42
C ASN A 53 3.79 13.32 -12.31
N ARG A 54 3.25 13.06 -13.50
CA ARG A 54 2.86 14.09 -14.47
C ARG A 54 1.74 15.02 -13.96
N TRP A 55 0.91 14.53 -13.03
CA TRP A 55 -0.20 15.25 -12.42
C TRP A 55 -0.02 15.33 -10.90
N PRO A 56 1.04 16.01 -10.42
CA PRO A 56 1.38 15.96 -9.01
C PRO A 56 0.28 16.62 -8.16
N ALA A 57 0.01 16.03 -6.98
CA ALA A 57 -0.83 16.62 -5.94
C ALA A 57 0.00 17.32 -4.86
N LEU A 58 1.31 17.23 -4.93
CA LEU A 58 2.29 17.74 -3.97
C LEU A 58 3.27 18.68 -4.69
N PRO A 59 4.07 19.48 -3.96
CA PRO A 59 5.11 20.33 -4.55
C PRO A 59 6.08 19.55 -5.45
N ASP A 60 6.80 20.27 -6.28
CA ASP A 60 7.73 19.69 -7.25
C ASP A 60 8.72 18.72 -6.60
N GLY A 61 8.83 17.52 -7.21
CA GLY A 61 9.69 16.44 -6.73
C GLY A 61 9.17 15.69 -5.50
N CYS A 62 7.97 16.00 -5.01
CA CYS A 62 7.37 15.32 -3.85
C CYS A 62 6.34 14.26 -4.21
N HIS A 63 6.07 14.03 -5.50
CA HIS A 63 5.10 13.03 -5.95
C HIS A 63 5.67 12.23 -7.13
N GLU A 64 6.00 10.98 -6.86
CA GLU A 64 6.64 10.07 -7.81
C GLU A 64 5.77 8.87 -8.12
N VAL A 65 6.04 8.21 -9.25
CA VAL A 65 5.44 6.95 -9.67
C VAL A 65 6.55 5.92 -9.86
N VAL A 66 6.39 4.74 -9.31
CA VAL A 66 7.31 3.61 -9.50
C VAL A 66 6.63 2.59 -10.41
N LEU A 67 7.21 2.35 -11.57
CA LEU A 67 6.76 1.36 -12.54
C LEU A 67 7.38 0.02 -12.19
N HIS A 68 6.56 -0.99 -11.94
CA HIS A 68 7.00 -2.27 -11.39
C HIS A 68 7.58 -3.21 -12.43
N SER A 69 7.15 -3.10 -13.69
CA SER A 69 7.47 -4.03 -14.77
C SER A 69 7.23 -3.36 -16.13
N PRO A 70 7.94 -3.74 -17.19
CA PRO A 70 7.60 -3.35 -18.56
C PRO A 70 6.32 -4.02 -19.07
N LEU A 71 5.86 -5.09 -18.41
CA LEU A 71 4.66 -5.85 -18.79
C LEU A 71 3.40 -5.16 -18.24
N HIS A 72 2.48 -4.82 -19.15
CA HIS A 72 1.28 -4.05 -18.85
C HIS A 72 0.37 -4.73 -17.81
N ASP A 73 0.22 -6.04 -17.90
CA ASP A 73 -0.74 -6.81 -17.09
C ASP A 73 -0.09 -7.51 -15.89
N ALA A 74 1.17 -7.17 -15.55
CA ALA A 74 1.84 -7.77 -14.41
C ALA A 74 1.21 -7.37 -13.07
N THR A 75 1.40 -8.23 -12.06
CA THR A 75 1.04 -8.00 -10.66
C THR A 75 2.22 -8.35 -9.80
N PHE A 76 2.24 -7.97 -8.51
CA PHE A 76 3.26 -8.50 -7.60
C PHE A 76 3.36 -10.03 -7.64
N ALA A 77 2.22 -10.72 -7.81
CA ALA A 77 2.20 -12.19 -7.95
C ALA A 77 2.99 -12.71 -9.16
N SER A 78 3.00 -11.96 -10.28
CA SER A 78 3.66 -12.33 -11.53
C SER A 78 5.06 -11.77 -11.71
N LEU A 79 5.48 -10.75 -10.91
CA LEU A 79 6.83 -10.19 -10.94
C LEU A 79 7.91 -11.21 -10.57
N GLY A 80 7.54 -12.20 -9.77
CA GLY A 80 8.49 -13.09 -9.11
C GLY A 80 9.34 -12.39 -8.07
N ASP A 81 10.13 -13.15 -7.31
CA ASP A 81 10.86 -12.66 -6.15
C ASP A 81 11.88 -11.56 -6.50
N GLU A 82 12.58 -11.70 -7.63
CA GLU A 82 13.56 -10.70 -8.06
C GLU A 82 12.92 -9.42 -8.61
N GLY A 83 11.79 -9.53 -9.32
CA GLY A 83 11.06 -8.37 -9.80
C GLY A 83 10.48 -7.57 -8.65
N ALA A 84 9.86 -8.24 -7.70
CA ALA A 84 9.34 -7.63 -6.48
C ALA A 84 10.45 -6.99 -5.62
N ALA A 85 11.60 -7.67 -5.48
CA ALA A 85 12.74 -7.12 -4.77
C ALA A 85 13.28 -5.83 -5.42
N ARG A 86 13.33 -5.75 -6.75
CA ARG A 86 13.70 -4.51 -7.45
C ARG A 86 12.76 -3.35 -7.13
N VAL A 87 11.46 -3.59 -7.09
CA VAL A 87 10.48 -2.56 -6.72
C VAL A 87 10.74 -2.06 -5.29
N VAL A 88 10.95 -2.98 -4.34
CA VAL A 88 11.24 -2.64 -2.94
C VAL A 88 12.55 -1.86 -2.79
N GLU A 89 13.59 -2.19 -3.57
CA GLU A 89 14.84 -1.41 -3.57
C GLU A 89 14.60 0.02 -4.06
N ILE A 90 13.82 0.22 -5.11
CA ILE A 90 13.43 1.56 -5.58
C ILE A 90 12.64 2.30 -4.48
N TRP A 91 11.69 1.65 -3.82
CA TRP A 91 10.96 2.25 -2.70
C TRP A 91 11.91 2.72 -1.59
N SER A 92 12.89 1.88 -1.22
CA SER A 92 13.88 2.21 -0.19
C SER A 92 14.78 3.38 -0.60
N GLU A 93 15.32 3.33 -1.82
CA GLU A 93 16.17 4.40 -2.37
C GLU A 93 15.42 5.74 -2.42
N ARG A 94 14.19 5.72 -3.00
CA ARG A 94 13.40 6.95 -3.13
C ARG A 94 12.98 7.49 -1.76
N THR A 95 12.65 6.60 -0.81
CA THR A 95 12.36 6.99 0.57
C THR A 95 13.55 7.69 1.21
N ALA A 96 14.76 7.18 1.06
CA ALA A 96 15.96 7.81 1.61
C ALA A 96 16.21 9.19 0.99
N ILE A 97 16.10 9.30 -0.34
CA ILE A 97 16.33 10.56 -1.05
C ILE A 97 15.26 11.60 -0.68
N LEU A 98 13.99 11.25 -0.73
CA LEU A 98 12.90 12.17 -0.41
C LEU A 98 12.89 12.53 1.09
N GLY A 99 13.14 11.56 1.97
CA GLY A 99 13.21 11.77 3.42
C GLY A 99 14.42 12.62 3.86
N SER A 100 15.46 12.76 3.03
CA SER A 100 16.59 13.65 3.32
C SER A 100 16.30 15.14 3.05
N ARG A 101 15.18 15.45 2.41
CA ARG A 101 14.79 16.83 2.10
C ARG A 101 14.32 17.54 3.38
N PRO A 102 14.71 18.81 3.61
CA PRO A 102 14.33 19.55 4.81
C PRO A 102 12.84 19.92 4.89
N ASP A 103 12.14 19.89 3.73
CA ASP A 103 10.72 20.19 3.60
C ASP A 103 9.83 18.93 3.70
N VAL A 104 10.41 17.74 3.95
CA VAL A 104 9.70 16.46 4.03
C VAL A 104 9.71 15.91 5.46
N ALA A 105 8.52 15.71 6.02
CA ALA A 105 8.34 15.07 7.33
C ALA A 105 7.96 13.59 7.23
N TYR A 106 7.33 13.15 6.12
CA TYR A 106 6.88 11.77 5.96
C TYR A 106 6.89 11.34 4.49
N VAL A 107 7.37 10.13 4.23
CA VAL A 107 7.34 9.51 2.89
C VAL A 107 6.33 8.36 2.92
N PHE A 108 5.28 8.48 2.12
CA PHE A 108 4.19 7.53 2.02
C PHE A 108 4.20 6.82 0.67
N ILE A 109 4.24 5.51 0.68
CA ILE A 109 4.23 4.66 -0.51
C ILE A 109 2.89 3.94 -0.57
N PHE A 110 2.26 3.91 -1.74
CA PHE A 110 1.00 3.18 -1.93
C PHE A 110 0.83 2.68 -3.35
N GLU A 111 0.04 1.63 -3.51
CA GLU A 111 -0.45 1.11 -4.79
C GLU A 111 -1.97 1.02 -4.75
N ASN A 112 -2.61 1.48 -5.81
CA ASN A 112 -4.02 1.21 -6.10
C ASN A 112 -4.08 0.31 -7.34
N ARG A 113 -4.53 -0.92 -7.19
CA ARG A 113 -4.68 -1.85 -8.30
C ARG A 113 -6.14 -2.03 -8.68
N GLY A 114 -6.41 -1.78 -9.96
CA GLY A 114 -7.74 -1.94 -10.55
C GLY A 114 -8.61 -0.69 -10.47
N PRO A 115 -9.55 -0.54 -11.40
CA PRO A 115 -10.38 0.67 -11.52
C PRO A 115 -11.30 0.88 -10.31
N ALA A 116 -11.70 -0.18 -9.62
CA ALA A 116 -12.59 -0.11 -8.46
C ALA A 116 -11.97 0.62 -7.26
N VAL A 117 -10.64 0.68 -7.15
CA VAL A 117 -9.91 1.45 -6.13
C VAL A 117 -9.37 2.78 -6.66
N GLY A 118 -9.83 3.23 -7.83
CA GLY A 118 -9.44 4.51 -8.40
C GLY A 118 -8.12 4.49 -9.19
N ALA A 119 -7.59 3.32 -9.55
CA ALA A 119 -6.49 3.25 -10.50
C ALA A 119 -6.96 3.75 -11.88
N THR A 120 -6.24 4.74 -12.43
CA THR A 120 -6.53 5.33 -13.74
C THR A 120 -5.72 4.68 -14.87
N ILE A 121 -4.67 3.96 -14.53
CA ILE A 121 -3.78 3.24 -15.46
C ILE A 121 -3.63 1.83 -14.92
N ASP A 122 -3.94 0.83 -15.73
CA ASP A 122 -3.91 -0.58 -15.31
C ASP A 122 -2.47 -1.15 -15.24
N HIS A 123 -1.49 -0.47 -15.86
CA HIS A 123 -0.07 -0.84 -15.79
C HIS A 123 0.40 -0.88 -14.32
N PRO A 124 1.14 -1.92 -13.87
CA PRO A 124 1.50 -2.09 -12.48
C PRO A 124 2.42 -0.96 -11.99
N HIS A 125 1.95 -0.20 -11.05
CA HIS A 125 2.70 0.93 -10.47
C HIS A 125 2.28 1.23 -9.04
N SER A 126 3.23 1.73 -8.27
CA SER A 126 2.99 2.38 -6.99
C SER A 126 3.29 3.88 -7.09
N GLN A 127 2.88 4.63 -6.09
CA GLN A 127 3.15 6.05 -5.98
C GLN A 127 3.88 6.34 -4.68
N ILE A 128 4.70 7.37 -4.68
CA ILE A 128 5.41 7.87 -3.51
C ILE A 128 5.02 9.33 -3.31
N CYS A 129 4.47 9.62 -2.15
CA CYS A 129 4.12 10.97 -1.71
C CYS A 129 5.03 11.40 -0.56
N ALA A 130 5.80 12.45 -0.76
CA ALA A 130 6.63 13.07 0.27
C ALA A 130 5.86 14.26 0.88
N PHE A 131 5.37 14.09 2.09
CA PHE A 131 4.55 15.09 2.77
C PHE A 131 5.42 15.97 3.69
N GLY A 132 5.15 17.27 3.72
CA GLY A 132 5.72 18.22 4.70
C GLY A 132 5.12 18.10 6.11
N VAL A 133 4.18 17.19 6.31
CA VAL A 133 3.53 16.89 7.59
C VAL A 133 3.45 15.38 7.78
N ILE A 134 3.38 14.92 9.02
CA ILE A 134 3.09 13.51 9.30
C ILE A 134 1.58 13.31 9.13
N PRO A 135 1.13 12.41 8.22
CA PRO A 135 -0.29 12.15 8.01
C PRO A 135 -0.99 11.63 9.27
N PRO A 136 -2.31 11.90 9.43
CA PRO A 136 -3.02 11.60 10.68
C PRO A 136 -2.98 10.13 11.10
N VAL A 137 -3.10 9.18 10.16
CA VAL A 137 -3.11 7.75 10.48
C VAL A 137 -1.75 7.28 11.00
N PRO A 138 -0.62 7.46 10.29
CA PRO A 138 0.69 7.17 10.86
C PRO A 138 0.97 7.91 12.18
N LYS A 139 0.53 9.17 12.30
CA LYS A 139 0.71 9.92 13.54
C LYS A 139 -0.02 9.30 14.73
N LEU A 140 -1.23 8.77 14.49
CA LEU A 140 -2.00 8.07 15.52
C LEU A 140 -1.28 6.79 15.97
N GLU A 141 -0.81 5.96 15.04
CA GLU A 141 -0.04 4.74 15.34
C GLU A 141 1.22 5.03 16.13
N LEU A 142 1.95 6.08 15.75
CA LEU A 142 3.19 6.52 16.41
C LEU A 142 2.97 7.11 17.80
N SER A 143 1.73 7.53 18.14
CA SER A 143 1.39 8.10 19.45
C SER A 143 1.25 7.07 20.58
N ALA A 144 1.29 5.78 20.26
CA ALA A 144 1.22 4.72 21.25
C ALA A 144 2.42 4.76 22.21
N SER A 145 2.23 4.33 23.46
CA SER A 145 3.30 4.26 24.47
C SER A 145 4.29 3.11 24.23
N SER A 146 3.89 2.12 23.46
CA SER A 146 4.73 0.96 23.09
C SER A 146 4.34 0.47 21.69
N CYS A 147 5.27 -0.23 21.03
CA CYS A 147 5.03 -0.79 19.71
C CYS A 147 4.02 -1.95 19.78
N ALA A 148 2.83 -1.75 19.20
CA ALA A 148 1.77 -2.77 19.18
C ALA A 148 2.19 -4.01 18.38
N LEU A 149 2.95 -3.84 17.29
CA LEU A 149 3.38 -4.95 16.42
C LEU A 149 4.43 -5.85 17.06
N CYS A 150 5.22 -5.33 18.02
CA CYS A 150 6.14 -6.15 18.81
C CYS A 150 5.43 -6.98 19.89
N ALA A 151 4.25 -6.54 20.34
CA ALA A 151 3.49 -7.19 21.40
C ALA A 151 2.49 -8.22 20.87
N ASP A 152 2.15 -8.17 19.57
CA ASP A 152 1.09 -8.99 18.96
C ASP A 152 1.61 -10.38 18.59
N GLY A 153 0.99 -11.41 19.14
CA GLY A 153 1.42 -12.81 19.05
C GLY A 153 0.36 -13.82 18.64
N ASP A 154 -0.81 -13.41 18.08
CA ASP A 154 -1.83 -14.37 17.65
C ASP A 154 -1.44 -15.12 16.38
N ASN A 155 -0.90 -16.34 16.56
CA ASN A 155 -0.49 -17.24 15.48
C ASN A 155 -1.65 -17.76 14.63
N ALA A 156 -2.89 -17.74 15.11
CA ALA A 156 -4.05 -18.24 14.36
C ALA A 156 -4.31 -17.38 13.11
N LEU A 157 -4.04 -16.09 13.20
CA LEU A 157 -4.23 -15.11 12.12
C LEU A 157 -3.07 -15.04 11.12
N VAL A 158 -1.93 -15.68 11.36
CA VAL A 158 -0.78 -15.70 10.46
C VAL A 158 -1.13 -16.43 9.18
N VAL A 159 -0.95 -15.80 8.01
CA VAL A 159 -1.23 -16.38 6.69
C VAL A 159 0.04 -16.82 5.95
N SER A 160 1.16 -16.12 6.14
CA SER A 160 2.47 -16.54 5.68
C SER A 160 3.59 -15.85 6.45
N GLN A 161 4.82 -16.37 6.34
CA GLN A 161 6.00 -15.77 6.94
C GLN A 161 7.27 -16.24 6.23
N ASN A 162 8.32 -15.43 6.33
CA ASN A 162 9.70 -15.81 6.02
C ASN A 162 10.63 -15.48 7.21
N SER A 163 11.95 -15.42 7.01
CA SER A 163 12.89 -15.15 8.10
C SER A 163 12.69 -13.76 8.72
N GLY A 164 12.43 -12.73 7.91
CA GLY A 164 12.34 -11.34 8.37
C GLY A 164 10.94 -10.79 8.53
N TRP A 165 9.92 -11.40 7.93
CA TRP A 165 8.57 -10.84 7.83
C TRP A 165 7.49 -11.80 8.25
N LEU A 166 6.40 -11.24 8.76
CA LEU A 166 5.17 -11.91 9.11
C LEU A 166 3.99 -11.26 8.38
N ALA A 167 3.20 -12.04 7.66
CA ALA A 167 1.94 -11.62 7.05
C ALA A 167 0.78 -12.28 7.78
N ARG A 168 -0.19 -11.49 8.23
CA ARG A 168 -1.36 -11.96 8.99
C ARG A 168 -2.61 -11.14 8.67
N VAL A 169 -3.76 -11.68 8.95
CA VAL A 169 -5.00 -10.91 9.03
C VAL A 169 -4.95 -10.11 10.35
N PRO A 170 -5.22 -8.79 10.36
CA PRO A 170 -5.37 -8.05 11.62
C PRO A 170 -6.49 -8.62 12.49
N SER A 171 -6.38 -8.51 13.81
CA SER A 171 -7.47 -8.91 14.72
C SER A 171 -8.69 -7.98 14.62
N ALA A 172 -8.49 -6.75 14.16
CA ALA A 172 -9.52 -5.76 13.88
C ALA A 172 -9.29 -5.15 12.49
N PRO A 173 -9.58 -5.89 11.41
CA PRO A 173 -9.34 -5.41 10.05
C PRO A 173 -10.34 -4.32 9.67
N SER A 174 -9.89 -3.30 8.97
CA SER A 174 -10.77 -2.29 8.36
C SER A 174 -11.33 -2.76 7.02
N TRP A 175 -10.71 -3.78 6.43
CA TRP A 175 -11.09 -4.36 5.13
C TRP A 175 -11.16 -5.87 5.22
N PRO A 176 -12.23 -6.51 4.68
CA PRO A 176 -12.30 -7.96 4.61
C PRO A 176 -11.06 -8.54 3.91
N TYR A 177 -10.48 -9.59 4.49
CA TYR A 177 -9.26 -10.24 3.98
C TYR A 177 -8.02 -9.34 3.93
N GLU A 178 -7.99 -8.26 4.67
CA GLU A 178 -6.80 -7.43 4.82
C GLU A 178 -5.63 -8.27 5.32
N ILE A 179 -4.45 -8.05 4.73
CA ILE A 179 -3.20 -8.66 5.17
C ILE A 179 -2.28 -7.55 5.68
N LEU A 180 -1.93 -7.62 6.95
CA LEU A 180 -0.90 -6.82 7.59
C LEU A 180 0.44 -7.56 7.47
N ILE A 181 1.43 -6.91 6.85
CA ILE A 181 2.78 -7.44 6.65
C ILE A 181 3.74 -6.60 7.49
N ALA A 182 4.37 -7.20 8.50
CA ALA A 182 5.27 -6.49 9.41
C ALA A 182 6.61 -7.21 9.54
N THR A 183 7.66 -6.45 9.84
CA THR A 183 8.97 -7.04 10.18
C THR A 183 8.87 -7.79 11.51
N LYS A 184 9.54 -8.95 11.62
CA LYS A 184 9.62 -9.73 12.86
C LYS A 184 10.49 -9.05 13.92
N SER A 185 11.55 -8.36 13.48
CA SER A 185 12.38 -7.52 14.33
C SER A 185 11.94 -6.08 14.22
N HIS A 186 11.98 -5.33 15.31
CA HIS A 186 11.62 -3.92 15.31
C HIS A 186 12.52 -3.12 14.35
N THR A 187 12.00 -2.80 13.18
CA THR A 187 12.68 -2.06 12.12
C THR A 187 11.84 -0.81 11.81
N ALA A 188 12.45 0.36 11.77
CA ALA A 188 11.70 1.61 11.73
C ALA A 188 11.20 1.99 10.32
N ASP A 189 11.99 1.72 9.28
CA ASP A 189 11.73 2.18 7.90
C ASP A 189 12.47 1.34 6.85
N LEU A 190 12.13 1.52 5.58
CA LEU A 190 12.76 0.84 4.45
C LEU A 190 14.25 1.17 4.30
N PRO A 191 14.73 2.42 4.42
CA PRO A 191 16.14 2.74 4.32
C PRO A 191 17.02 2.04 5.37
N THR A 192 16.53 1.87 6.60
CA THR A 192 17.27 1.18 7.67
C THR A 192 17.14 -0.33 7.62
N ALA A 193 16.17 -0.85 6.88
CA ALA A 193 16.06 -2.28 6.59
C ALA A 193 17.25 -2.73 5.74
N GLY A 194 18.00 -3.74 6.21
CA GLY A 194 19.09 -4.30 5.42
C GLY A 194 18.62 -4.91 4.09
N SER A 195 19.53 -5.04 3.13
CA SER A 195 19.19 -5.54 1.77
C SER A 195 18.49 -6.90 1.76
N LEU A 196 18.89 -7.81 2.66
CA LEU A 196 18.22 -9.10 2.81
C LEU A 196 16.77 -8.93 3.24
N LEU A 197 16.50 -8.07 4.23
CA LEU A 197 15.15 -7.84 4.74
C LEU A 197 14.26 -7.20 3.65
N ARG A 198 14.81 -6.28 2.84
CA ARG A 198 14.10 -5.70 1.69
C ARG A 198 13.80 -6.74 0.60
N ARG A 199 14.75 -7.63 0.29
CA ARG A 199 14.52 -8.74 -0.65
C ARG A 199 13.42 -9.66 -0.16
N GLU A 200 13.42 -10.02 1.11
CA GLU A 200 12.39 -10.84 1.75
C GLU A 200 11.02 -10.18 1.78
N LEU A 201 10.94 -8.83 1.82
CA LEU A 201 9.70 -8.11 1.61
C LEU A 201 9.12 -8.38 0.22
N GLY A 202 9.94 -8.36 -0.83
CA GLY A 202 9.51 -8.70 -2.18
C GLY A 202 8.89 -10.11 -2.24
N VAL A 203 9.51 -11.09 -1.60
CA VAL A 203 9.01 -12.48 -1.55
C VAL A 203 7.66 -12.56 -0.84
N ILE A 204 7.51 -11.96 0.34
CA ILE A 204 6.27 -12.05 1.11
C ILE A 204 5.13 -11.25 0.47
N LEU A 205 5.42 -10.15 -0.21
CA LEU A 205 4.45 -9.41 -1.02
C LEU A 205 3.92 -10.24 -2.17
N THR A 206 4.84 -10.86 -2.94
CA THR A 206 4.49 -11.78 -4.02
C THR A 206 3.57 -12.90 -3.54
N GLU A 207 3.91 -13.53 -2.42
CA GLU A 207 3.09 -14.60 -1.84
C GLU A 207 1.74 -14.07 -1.33
N SER A 208 1.71 -12.91 -0.70
CA SER A 208 0.47 -12.31 -0.17
C SER A 208 -0.51 -11.98 -1.31
N VAL A 209 -0.03 -11.39 -2.40
CA VAL A 209 -0.88 -11.12 -3.57
C VAL A 209 -1.34 -12.42 -4.23
N ARG A 210 -0.48 -13.45 -4.36
CA ARG A 210 -0.89 -14.77 -4.85
C ARG A 210 -2.01 -15.40 -4.02
N ARG A 211 -2.00 -15.20 -2.70
CA ARG A 211 -3.07 -15.67 -1.81
C ARG A 211 -4.39 -14.98 -2.09
N LEU A 212 -4.38 -13.67 -2.29
CA LEU A 212 -5.56 -12.92 -2.72
C LEU A 212 -6.06 -13.36 -4.10
N GLU A 213 -5.16 -13.55 -5.06
CA GLU A 213 -5.53 -14.01 -6.41
C GLU A 213 -6.11 -15.43 -6.41
N ARG A 214 -5.66 -16.32 -5.51
CA ARG A 214 -6.27 -17.66 -5.34
C ARG A 214 -7.71 -17.58 -4.84
N VAL A 215 -8.02 -16.63 -3.95
CA VAL A 215 -9.37 -16.48 -3.40
C VAL A 215 -10.30 -15.74 -4.34
N PHE A 216 -9.82 -14.67 -4.99
CA PHE A 216 -10.66 -13.72 -5.71
C PHE A 216 -10.42 -13.69 -7.24
N GLY A 217 -9.42 -14.39 -7.73
CA GLY A 217 -8.98 -14.35 -9.12
C GLY A 217 -7.89 -13.30 -9.40
N PRO A 218 -7.22 -13.37 -10.56
CA PRO A 218 -6.02 -12.58 -10.88
C PRO A 218 -6.31 -11.08 -11.08
N ALA A 219 -7.55 -10.70 -11.25
CA ALA A 219 -7.97 -9.31 -11.40
C ALA A 219 -8.47 -8.68 -10.09
N VAL A 220 -8.16 -9.28 -8.93
CA VAL A 220 -8.58 -8.75 -7.63
C VAL A 220 -8.12 -7.30 -7.45
N PRO A 221 -9.06 -6.35 -7.24
CA PRO A 221 -8.71 -4.98 -6.91
C PRO A 221 -8.24 -4.90 -5.46
N TYR A 222 -7.11 -4.22 -5.23
CA TYR A 222 -6.59 -3.99 -3.89
C TYR A 222 -5.92 -2.62 -3.75
N MET A 223 -5.80 -2.19 -2.52
CA MET A 223 -4.94 -1.11 -2.07
C MET A 223 -3.78 -1.71 -1.29
N LEU A 224 -2.59 -1.15 -1.47
CA LEU A 224 -1.40 -1.44 -0.66
C LEU A 224 -0.82 -0.12 -0.19
N TRP A 225 -0.39 -0.06 1.07
CA TRP A 225 0.35 1.10 1.57
C TRP A 225 1.38 0.70 2.62
N VAL A 226 2.40 1.56 2.75
CA VAL A 226 3.53 1.36 3.66
C VAL A 226 3.49 2.41 4.76
N HIS A 227 3.57 1.96 6.01
CA HIS A 227 3.80 2.79 7.17
C HIS A 227 5.22 2.59 7.70
N GLN A 228 5.90 3.69 7.95
CA GLN A 228 7.30 3.73 8.35
C GLN A 228 7.60 4.98 9.19
N ARG A 229 8.82 5.09 9.68
CA ARG A 229 9.25 6.21 10.51
C ARG A 229 9.14 7.54 9.76
N PRO A 230 8.70 8.64 10.43
CA PRO A 230 8.83 10.00 9.91
C PRO A 230 10.29 10.43 9.74
N PHE A 231 10.51 11.41 8.86
CA PHE A 231 11.82 11.98 8.53
C PHE A 231 12.00 13.41 9.07
N ASP A 232 11.19 13.81 10.04
CA ASP A 232 11.18 15.13 10.68
C ASP A 232 12.33 15.38 11.68
N GLY A 233 13.27 14.44 11.78
CA GLY A 233 14.39 14.50 12.72
C GLY A 233 14.06 14.11 14.16
N SER A 234 12.79 13.84 14.48
CA SER A 234 12.36 13.42 15.81
C SER A 234 12.65 11.93 16.07
N HIS A 235 12.65 11.56 17.37
CA HIS A 235 12.78 10.17 17.78
C HIS A 235 11.41 9.50 17.84
N TRP A 236 11.23 8.43 17.07
CA TRP A 236 9.99 7.66 16.94
C TRP A 236 10.19 6.19 17.35
N PRO A 237 10.30 5.89 18.66
CA PRO A 237 10.64 4.55 19.14
C PRO A 237 9.55 3.50 18.91
N THR A 238 8.32 3.91 18.65
CA THR A 238 7.19 3.03 18.35
C THR A 238 7.05 2.74 16.86
N SER A 239 7.84 3.41 16.01
CA SER A 239 7.78 3.21 14.56
C SER A 239 8.24 1.80 14.21
N HIS A 240 7.36 1.04 13.57
CA HIS A 240 7.61 -0.32 13.12
C HIS A 240 7.18 -0.44 11.66
N LEU A 241 8.12 -0.73 10.78
CA LEU A 241 7.88 -0.87 9.34
C LEU A 241 6.86 -1.97 9.08
N HIS A 242 5.74 -1.59 8.50
CA HIS A 242 4.68 -2.51 8.12
C HIS A 242 3.93 -2.02 6.88
N LEU A 243 3.22 -2.95 6.26
CA LEU A 243 2.42 -2.70 5.09
C LEU A 243 1.02 -3.27 5.29
N HIS A 244 0.05 -2.60 4.70
CA HIS A 244 -1.31 -3.11 4.57
C HIS A 244 -1.56 -3.50 3.13
N LEU A 245 -2.18 -4.64 2.91
CA LEU A 245 -2.66 -5.10 1.63
C LEU A 245 -4.16 -5.40 1.78
N ALA A 246 -4.99 -4.51 1.27
CA ALA A 246 -6.43 -4.51 1.49
C ALA A 246 -7.18 -4.75 0.16
N PRO A 247 -7.71 -5.96 -0.08
CA PRO A 247 -8.54 -6.21 -1.25
C PRO A 247 -9.88 -5.52 -1.13
N LEU A 248 -10.41 -5.01 -2.25
CA LEU A 248 -11.73 -4.37 -2.27
C LEU A 248 -12.85 -5.41 -2.47
N MET A 249 -12.76 -6.54 -1.77
CA MET A 249 -13.68 -7.67 -1.94
C MET A 249 -14.24 -8.12 -0.59
N ARG A 250 -15.53 -8.43 -0.52
CA ARG A 250 -16.14 -9.08 0.64
C ARG A 250 -16.38 -10.58 0.44
N LYS A 251 -16.41 -11.03 -0.81
CA LYS A 251 -16.41 -12.43 -1.25
C LYS A 251 -16.08 -12.47 -2.75
N PRO A 252 -15.74 -13.62 -3.34
CA PRO A 252 -15.50 -13.74 -4.78
C PRO A 252 -16.60 -13.09 -5.62
N GLY A 253 -16.23 -12.22 -6.55
CA GLY A 253 -17.14 -11.49 -7.44
C GLY A 253 -17.94 -10.35 -6.79
N VAL A 254 -17.76 -10.06 -5.51
CA VAL A 254 -18.54 -9.01 -4.81
C VAL A 254 -17.62 -7.98 -4.16
N ILE A 255 -17.67 -6.75 -4.71
CA ILE A 255 -16.93 -5.60 -4.20
C ILE A 255 -17.52 -5.15 -2.84
N ARG A 256 -16.62 -4.74 -1.93
CA ARG A 256 -16.96 -3.98 -0.74
C ARG A 256 -16.88 -2.49 -1.03
N HIS A 257 -17.96 -1.78 -0.80
CA HIS A 257 -17.99 -0.32 -0.89
C HIS A 257 -17.94 0.29 0.52
N LEU A 258 -17.15 1.36 0.70
CA LEU A 258 -17.28 2.22 1.86
C LEU A 258 -18.58 3.03 1.75
N ALA A 259 -19.29 3.16 2.85
CA ALA A 259 -20.54 3.91 2.93
C ALA A 259 -20.43 5.08 3.92
N ALA A 260 -21.51 5.86 4.05
CA ALA A 260 -21.54 7.03 4.90
C ALA A 260 -21.27 6.72 6.38
N ALA A 261 -21.63 5.53 6.84
CA ALA A 261 -21.39 5.12 8.23
C ALA A 261 -19.90 5.05 8.55
N GLU A 262 -19.09 4.43 7.68
CA GLU A 262 -17.65 4.33 7.88
C GLU A 262 -16.97 5.70 7.74
N LEU A 263 -17.32 6.43 6.68
CA LEU A 263 -16.70 7.73 6.40
C LEU A 263 -17.11 8.82 7.41
N GLY A 264 -18.38 8.82 7.84
CA GLY A 264 -18.91 9.83 8.75
C GLY A 264 -18.67 9.55 10.23
N ALA A 265 -18.60 8.27 10.63
CA ALA A 265 -18.39 7.88 12.02
C ALA A 265 -16.97 7.38 12.32
N GLY A 266 -16.19 7.03 11.30
CA GLY A 266 -14.87 6.41 11.48
C GLY A 266 -14.93 5.00 12.05
N ILE A 267 -16.09 4.31 11.94
CA ILE A 267 -16.29 2.92 12.41
C ILE A 267 -16.47 2.04 11.18
N PHE A 268 -15.59 1.07 11.02
CA PHE A 268 -15.63 0.13 9.90
C PHE A 268 -16.48 -1.08 10.25
N PHE A 269 -17.29 -1.55 9.28
CA PHE A 269 -18.07 -2.77 9.40
C PHE A 269 -17.42 -3.86 8.53
N ASP A 270 -16.79 -4.85 9.16
CA ASP A 270 -16.23 -5.99 8.44
C ASP A 270 -17.20 -7.17 8.53
N PRO A 271 -17.75 -7.66 7.40
CA PRO A 271 -18.66 -8.80 7.37
C PRO A 271 -17.95 -10.16 7.43
N VAL A 272 -16.63 -10.19 7.53
CA VAL A 272 -15.82 -11.42 7.48
C VAL A 272 -15.08 -11.60 8.80
N ASP A 273 -15.25 -12.74 9.43
CA ASP A 273 -14.48 -13.11 10.62
C ASP A 273 -12.99 -13.22 10.29
N PRO A 274 -12.08 -12.59 11.06
CA PRO A 274 -10.64 -12.62 10.78
C PRO A 274 -10.02 -14.03 10.74
N LEU A 275 -10.51 -14.97 11.57
CA LEU A 275 -10.04 -16.36 11.55
C LEU A 275 -10.46 -17.08 10.27
N GLU A 276 -11.69 -16.82 9.80
CA GLU A 276 -12.19 -17.35 8.54
C GLU A 276 -11.40 -16.77 7.35
N ALA A 277 -11.13 -15.47 7.36
CA ALA A 277 -10.28 -14.83 6.35
C ALA A 277 -8.87 -15.46 6.32
N ALA A 278 -8.26 -15.63 7.49
CA ALA A 278 -6.95 -16.25 7.60
C ALA A 278 -6.94 -17.70 7.11
N ALA A 279 -7.97 -18.49 7.42
CA ALA A 279 -8.09 -19.87 6.96
C ALA A 279 -8.19 -19.95 5.42
N LEU A 280 -9.02 -19.11 4.79
CA LEU A 280 -9.15 -19.05 3.34
C LEU A 280 -7.85 -18.61 2.67
N LEU A 281 -7.18 -17.60 3.19
CA LEU A 281 -5.91 -17.11 2.69
C LEU A 281 -4.77 -18.14 2.83
N LYS A 282 -4.82 -19.00 3.84
CA LYS A 282 -3.92 -20.16 4.00
C LYS A 282 -4.16 -21.26 2.95
N GLY A 283 -5.33 -21.28 2.31
CA GLY A 283 -5.75 -22.33 1.37
C GLY A 283 -6.54 -23.47 2.03
N HIS A 284 -7.04 -23.27 3.23
CA HIS A 284 -7.97 -24.21 3.88
C HIS A 284 -9.36 -23.97 3.30
N HIS A 285 -9.82 -24.83 2.41
CA HIS A 285 -11.20 -24.81 1.94
C HIS A 285 -12.15 -25.20 3.09
N ARG A 286 -13.23 -24.43 3.29
CA ARG A 286 -14.35 -24.91 4.10
C ARG A 286 -14.95 -26.13 3.40
N GLU A 287 -14.87 -27.29 4.03
CA GLU A 287 -15.83 -28.36 3.78
C GLU A 287 -17.22 -27.84 4.20
N GLY A 288 -18.14 -27.85 3.25
CA GLY A 288 -19.51 -27.37 3.27
C GLY A 288 -20.19 -27.17 4.62
N ARG A 289 -20.46 -25.94 4.98
CA ARG A 289 -21.72 -25.63 5.65
C ARG A 289 -22.79 -25.49 4.57
N SER A 290 -23.62 -26.49 4.43
CA SER A 290 -24.90 -26.42 3.71
C SER A 290 -25.69 -25.26 4.29
N ASP A 291 -25.95 -24.23 3.50
CA ASP A 291 -26.92 -23.20 3.80
C ASP A 291 -28.29 -23.90 4.00
N HIS A 292 -28.70 -24.00 5.21
CA HIS A 292 -30.08 -24.30 5.54
C HIS A 292 -30.81 -23.00 5.81
N SER A 293 -31.63 -22.66 4.80
CA SER A 293 -32.80 -21.76 4.73
C SER A 293 -32.65 -20.34 5.26
#